data_076f1b83373a500f6d95486f0f13c509
#
_entry.id   076f1b83373a500f6d95486f0f13c509
#
_cell.length_a   1.000
_cell.length_b   1.000
_cell.length_c   1.000
_cell.angle_alpha   90.00
_cell.angle_beta   90.00
_cell.angle_gamma   90.00
#
_symmetry.space_group_name_H-M   'P 1'
#
loop_
_entity.id
_entity.type
_entity.pdbx_description
1 polymer ?
#
loop_
_entity_poly.entity_id
_entity_poly.type
_entity_poly.pdbx_seq_one_letter_code
_entity_poly.pdbx_strand_id
1 'polypeptide(L)'
;MTLESKLKALLGPLVGGRAYPDVTPDKPEFPLIIYQGAGGQERWYVDGKRREKRHQRLQVFVWATTRAQASSIADQIGTALCESDFPAVEPYGSPTSLYEEAIKKYGTRQDFGIWFLPS
;
A
#
# COMPACT_ATOMS: atom_id res chain seq x y z
N MET A 1 6.92 15.56 -5.14
CA MET A 1 5.91 14.49 -5.20
C MET A 1 5.50 14.10 -3.80
N THR A 2 4.21 14.07 -3.52
CA THR A 2 3.71 13.65 -2.21
C THR A 2 3.81 12.14 -2.04
N LEU A 3 3.69 11.66 -0.81
CA LEU A 3 3.61 10.22 -0.54
C LEU A 3 2.48 9.57 -1.34
N GLU A 4 1.30 10.19 -1.31
CA GLU A 4 0.13 9.69 -2.06
C GLU A 4 0.40 9.58 -3.56
N SER A 5 1.02 10.59 -4.15
CA SER A 5 1.36 10.59 -5.57
C SER A 5 2.34 9.47 -5.90
N LYS A 6 3.35 9.27 -5.04
CA LYS A 6 4.34 8.20 -5.25
C LYS A 6 3.70 6.83 -5.14
N LEU A 7 2.83 6.63 -4.16
CA LEU A 7 2.13 5.36 -4.00
C LEU A 7 1.26 5.06 -5.21
N LYS A 8 0.52 6.04 -5.68
CA LYS A 8 -0.30 5.88 -6.87
C LYS A 8 0.54 5.53 -8.10
N ALA A 9 1.69 6.18 -8.25
CA ALA A 9 2.59 5.93 -9.36
C ALA A 9 3.22 4.54 -9.31
N LEU A 10 3.50 4.02 -8.10
CA LEU A 10 4.10 2.70 -7.93
C LEU A 10 3.09 1.56 -8.04
N LEU A 11 1.89 1.74 -7.49
CA LEU A 11 0.90 0.69 -7.39
C LEU A 11 -0.08 0.64 -8.55
N GLY A 12 -0.41 1.79 -9.14
CA GLY A 12 -1.36 1.87 -10.24
C GLY A 12 -1.05 0.97 -11.41
N PRO A 13 0.20 0.98 -11.95
CA PRO A 13 0.54 0.14 -13.10
C PRO A 13 0.36 -1.35 -12.90
N LEU A 14 0.36 -1.82 -11.66
CA LEU A 14 0.21 -3.24 -11.35
C LEU A 14 -1.23 -3.73 -11.56
N VAL A 15 -2.19 -2.83 -11.57
CA VAL A 15 -3.61 -3.15 -11.66
C VAL A 15 -4.34 -2.26 -12.66
N GLY A 16 -3.65 -1.86 -13.74
CA GLY A 16 -4.27 -1.05 -14.78
C GLY A 16 -4.80 0.30 -14.31
N GLY A 17 -4.15 0.89 -13.31
CA GLY A 17 -4.54 2.18 -12.73
C GLY A 17 -5.55 2.08 -11.60
N ARG A 18 -6.02 0.89 -11.26
CA ARG A 18 -7.05 0.69 -10.23
C ARG A 18 -6.46 0.56 -8.82
N ALA A 19 -5.69 1.56 -8.40
CA ALA A 19 -5.17 1.67 -7.05
C ALA A 19 -5.82 2.87 -6.38
N TYR A 20 -6.50 2.65 -5.26
CA TYR A 20 -7.34 3.65 -4.62
C TYR A 20 -6.97 3.85 -3.15
N PRO A 21 -6.90 5.11 -2.68
CA PRO A 21 -6.75 5.36 -1.25
C PRO A 21 -8.08 5.16 -0.53
N ASP A 22 -8.04 4.42 0.56
CA ASP A 22 -9.14 4.21 1.53
C ASP A 22 -10.34 3.45 0.99
N VAL A 23 -11.00 3.90 -0.08
CA VAL A 23 -12.24 3.28 -0.58
C VAL A 23 -12.19 3.10 -2.08
N THR A 24 -13.01 2.16 -2.58
CA THR A 24 -13.17 1.95 -4.01
C THR A 24 -14.28 2.84 -4.57
N PRO A 25 -14.27 3.11 -5.88
CA PRO A 25 -15.43 3.73 -6.53
C PRO A 25 -16.63 2.78 -6.54
N ASP A 26 -17.80 3.32 -6.85
CA ASP A 26 -18.99 2.49 -7.09
C ASP A 26 -18.71 1.57 -8.28
N LYS A 27 -19.17 0.34 -8.23
CA LYS A 27 -18.96 -0.66 -9.29
C LYS A 27 -17.49 -0.81 -9.67
N PRO A 28 -16.63 -1.22 -8.73
CA PRO A 28 -15.22 -1.35 -9.01
C PRO A 28 -14.93 -2.51 -9.97
N GLU A 29 -13.89 -2.36 -10.77
CA GLU A 29 -13.36 -3.43 -11.61
C GLU A 29 -12.19 -4.10 -10.91
N PHE A 30 -11.99 -5.39 -11.18
CA PHE A 30 -10.94 -6.20 -10.56
C PHE A 30 -9.92 -6.63 -11.61
N PRO A 31 -8.63 -6.82 -11.25
CA PRO A 31 -8.07 -6.65 -9.92
C PRO A 31 -7.91 -5.18 -9.53
N LEU A 32 -7.86 -4.93 -8.23
CA LEU A 32 -7.64 -3.58 -7.71
C LEU A 32 -6.81 -3.61 -6.44
N ILE A 33 -6.27 -2.46 -6.08
CA ILE A 33 -5.50 -2.27 -4.85
C ILE A 33 -6.18 -1.16 -4.05
N ILE A 34 -6.30 -1.37 -2.73
CA ILE A 34 -6.69 -0.33 -1.79
C ILE A 34 -5.54 -0.14 -0.82
N TYR A 35 -5.12 1.10 -0.60
CA TYR A 35 -4.08 1.38 0.38
C TYR A 35 -4.56 2.47 1.33
N GLN A 36 -4.18 2.33 2.60
CA GLN A 36 -4.58 3.29 3.61
C GLN A 36 -3.50 3.46 4.66
N GLY A 37 -3.40 4.67 5.20
CA GLY A 37 -2.52 4.94 6.32
C GLY A 37 -3.07 4.30 7.59
N ALA A 38 -2.20 3.62 8.33
CA ALA A 38 -2.56 2.94 9.56
C ALA A 38 -1.67 3.41 10.72
N GLY A 39 -1.41 4.71 10.78
CA GLY A 39 -0.52 5.30 11.76
C GLY A 39 0.93 5.25 11.30
N GLY A 40 1.84 5.17 12.25
CA GLY A 40 3.27 5.18 11.98
C GLY A 40 4.02 5.76 13.16
N GLN A 41 5.30 6.04 12.96
CA GLN A 41 6.12 6.66 13.99
C GLN A 41 6.16 8.17 13.77
N GLU A 42 5.80 8.91 14.80
CA GLU A 42 5.88 10.37 14.77
C GLU A 42 7.01 10.80 15.69
N ARG A 43 8.02 11.45 15.14
CA ARG A 43 9.19 11.86 15.91
C ARG A 43 9.45 13.35 15.73
N TRP A 44 9.83 13.98 16.84
CA TRP A 44 10.11 15.41 16.88
C TRP A 44 11.49 15.64 17.52
N TYR A 45 12.15 16.71 17.12
CA TYR A 45 13.38 17.13 17.80
C TYR A 45 13.05 17.68 19.19
N VAL A 46 14.07 17.70 20.04
CA VAL A 46 13.93 18.20 21.42
C VAL A 46 13.46 19.65 21.43
N ASP A 47 13.81 20.43 20.40
CA ASP A 47 13.39 21.83 20.29
C ASP A 47 11.96 22.01 19.75
N GLY A 48 11.20 20.94 19.63
CA GLY A 48 9.81 20.98 19.19
C GLY A 48 9.63 20.92 17.67
N LYS A 49 10.71 20.70 16.91
CA LYS A 49 10.61 20.61 15.45
C LYS A 49 10.44 19.18 15.00
N ARG A 50 9.60 18.99 13.98
CA ARG A 50 9.38 17.67 13.36
C ARG A 50 10.63 17.25 12.57
N ARG A 51 10.94 15.97 12.63
CA ARG A 51 12.05 15.44 11.84
C ARG A 51 11.75 15.55 10.34
N GLU A 52 12.82 15.69 9.54
CA GLU A 52 12.71 15.80 8.10
C GLU A 52 12.08 14.56 7.48
N LYS A 53 12.57 13.38 7.86
CA LYS A 53 11.98 12.11 7.40
C LYS A 53 10.79 11.73 8.27
N ARG A 54 9.73 11.28 7.62
CA ARG A 54 8.49 10.86 8.29
C ARG A 54 8.23 9.39 8.02
N HIS A 55 7.49 8.77 8.92
CA HIS A 55 7.15 7.36 8.84
C HIS A 55 5.66 7.18 8.73
N GLN A 56 5.24 6.32 7.80
CA GLN A 56 3.84 5.96 7.63
C GLN A 56 3.73 4.43 7.62
N ARG A 57 2.89 3.88 8.48
CA ARG A 57 2.47 2.50 8.35
C ARG A 57 1.36 2.47 7.31
N LEU A 58 1.54 1.64 6.31
CA LEU A 58 0.62 1.54 5.18
C LEU A 58 0.01 0.15 5.16
N GLN A 59 -1.31 0.08 5.14
CA GLN A 59 -2.02 -1.17 4.92
C GLN A 59 -2.39 -1.25 3.44
N VAL A 60 -2.03 -2.36 2.80
CA VAL A 60 -2.30 -2.57 1.38
C VAL A 60 -3.16 -3.81 1.20
N PHE A 61 -4.29 -3.62 0.55
CA PHE A 61 -5.21 -4.70 0.20
C PHE A 61 -5.22 -4.90 -1.30
N VAL A 62 -5.21 -6.17 -1.72
CA VAL A 62 -5.41 -6.54 -3.11
C VAL A 62 -6.73 -7.29 -3.19
N TRP A 63 -7.53 -7.00 -4.20
CA TRP A 63 -8.74 -7.79 -4.49
C TRP A 63 -8.69 -8.24 -5.94
N ALA A 64 -8.92 -9.53 -6.18
CA ALA A 64 -8.80 -10.14 -7.49
C ALA A 64 -9.84 -11.25 -7.66
N THR A 65 -10.00 -11.72 -8.88
CA THR A 65 -10.98 -12.75 -9.18
C THR A 65 -10.49 -14.16 -8.83
N THR A 66 -9.17 -14.36 -8.70
CA THR A 66 -8.59 -15.63 -8.30
C THR A 66 -7.54 -15.43 -7.22
N ARG A 67 -7.30 -16.48 -6.43
CA ARG A 67 -6.27 -16.46 -5.40
C ARG A 67 -4.88 -16.27 -6.02
N ALA A 68 -4.61 -16.97 -7.12
CA ALA A 68 -3.31 -16.86 -7.79
C ALA A 68 -3.02 -15.44 -8.24
N GLN A 69 -4.02 -14.76 -8.79
CA GLN A 69 -3.87 -13.37 -9.22
C GLN A 69 -3.60 -12.44 -8.03
N ALA A 70 -4.36 -12.62 -6.94
CA ALA A 70 -4.17 -11.81 -5.74
C ALA A 70 -2.75 -11.98 -5.17
N SER A 71 -2.26 -13.21 -5.09
CA SER A 71 -0.91 -13.50 -4.58
C SER A 71 0.18 -12.92 -5.49
N SER A 72 0.00 -13.02 -6.79
CA SER A 72 0.96 -12.47 -7.75
C SER A 72 1.06 -10.95 -7.64
N ILE A 73 -0.08 -10.28 -7.51
CA ILE A 73 -0.09 -8.82 -7.35
C ILE A 73 0.54 -8.42 -6.02
N ALA A 74 0.28 -9.17 -4.94
CA ALA A 74 0.90 -8.91 -3.64
C ALA A 74 2.42 -8.97 -3.72
N ASP A 75 2.97 -9.94 -4.43
CA ASP A 75 4.42 -10.05 -4.64
C ASP A 75 4.95 -8.85 -5.43
N GLN A 76 4.24 -8.43 -6.46
CA GLN A 76 4.63 -7.27 -7.26
C GLN A 76 4.61 -5.99 -6.44
N ILE A 77 3.65 -5.84 -5.53
CA ILE A 77 3.59 -4.69 -4.62
C ILE A 77 4.82 -4.66 -3.72
N GLY A 78 5.16 -5.78 -3.12
CA GLY A 78 6.34 -5.88 -2.26
C GLY A 78 7.60 -5.45 -3.00
N THR A 79 7.78 -5.96 -4.22
CA THR A 79 8.92 -5.60 -5.07
C THR A 79 8.91 -4.11 -5.41
N ALA A 80 7.77 -3.59 -5.86
CA ALA A 80 7.66 -2.19 -6.25
C ALA A 80 8.00 -1.23 -5.11
N LEU A 81 7.50 -1.51 -3.91
CA LEU A 81 7.74 -0.66 -2.75
C LEU A 81 9.19 -0.79 -2.24
N CYS A 82 9.70 -2.02 -2.13
CA CYS A 82 11.04 -2.24 -1.59
C CYS A 82 12.14 -1.79 -2.55
N GLU A 83 11.89 -1.79 -3.83
CA GLU A 83 12.83 -1.31 -4.85
C GLU A 83 12.61 0.16 -5.23
N SER A 84 11.69 0.85 -4.56
CA SER A 84 11.41 2.26 -4.83
C SER A 84 12.51 3.17 -4.28
N ASP A 85 12.37 4.47 -4.55
CA ASP A 85 13.33 5.47 -4.07
C ASP A 85 12.96 6.04 -2.69
N PHE A 86 12.02 5.43 -1.97
CA PHE A 86 11.78 5.82 -0.59
C PHE A 86 13.03 5.56 0.25
N PRO A 87 13.36 6.43 1.22
CA PRO A 87 14.53 6.24 2.09
C PRO A 87 14.59 4.86 2.73
N ALA A 88 13.47 4.30 3.16
CA ALA A 88 13.41 2.94 3.67
C ALA A 88 11.98 2.40 3.59
N VAL A 89 11.86 1.12 3.28
CA VAL A 89 10.58 0.40 3.28
C VAL A 89 10.79 -0.92 4.01
N GLU A 90 9.92 -1.19 4.99
CA GLU A 90 9.93 -2.45 5.75
C GLU A 90 8.60 -3.17 5.58
N PRO A 91 8.59 -4.37 5.00
CA PRO A 91 7.36 -5.18 5.06
C PRO A 91 7.16 -5.71 6.48
N TYR A 92 5.93 -5.66 6.97
CA TYR A 92 5.58 -6.20 8.28
C TYR A 92 4.92 -7.56 8.09
N GLY A 93 5.75 -8.59 7.99
CA GLY A 93 5.29 -9.95 7.76
C GLY A 93 4.97 -10.22 6.29
N SER A 94 4.46 -11.41 6.04
CA SER A 94 4.03 -11.83 4.71
C SER A 94 2.57 -11.44 4.47
N PRO A 95 2.12 -11.42 3.21
CA PRO A 95 0.72 -11.15 2.92
C PRO A 95 -0.21 -12.17 3.58
N THR A 96 -1.33 -11.69 4.14
CA THR A 96 -2.38 -12.55 4.68
C THR A 96 -3.44 -12.74 3.61
N SER A 97 -3.83 -14.00 3.36
CA SER A 97 -4.87 -14.31 2.38
C SER A 97 -6.25 -14.00 2.94
N LEU A 98 -7.10 -13.42 2.09
CA LEU A 98 -8.46 -13.04 2.43
C LEU A 98 -9.43 -13.56 1.38
N TYR A 99 -10.67 -13.78 1.78
CA TYR A 99 -11.76 -14.06 0.86
C TYR A 99 -13.01 -13.34 1.34
N GLU A 100 -13.66 -12.61 0.45
CA GLU A 100 -14.90 -11.88 0.78
C GLU A 100 -16.08 -12.53 0.06
N GLU A 101 -16.94 -13.19 0.83
CA GLU A 101 -18.09 -13.92 0.31
C GLU A 101 -19.08 -12.99 -0.38
N ALA A 102 -19.30 -11.80 0.16
CA ALA A 102 -20.31 -10.86 -0.37
C ALA A 102 -20.02 -10.47 -1.83
N ILE A 103 -18.77 -10.38 -2.22
CA ILE A 103 -18.38 -10.03 -3.59
C ILE A 103 -17.69 -11.19 -4.32
N LYS A 104 -17.50 -12.31 -3.64
CA LYS A 104 -16.85 -13.53 -4.17
C LYS A 104 -15.50 -13.22 -4.80
N LYS A 105 -14.65 -12.50 -4.06
CA LYS A 105 -13.31 -12.12 -4.49
C LYS A 105 -12.27 -12.61 -3.50
N TYR A 106 -11.10 -12.90 -4.04
CA TYR A 106 -9.91 -13.27 -3.26
C TYR A 106 -9.05 -12.04 -3.05
N GLY A 107 -8.44 -11.95 -1.89
CA GLY A 107 -7.62 -10.81 -1.59
C GLY A 107 -6.40 -11.15 -0.76
N THR A 108 -5.56 -10.14 -0.56
CA THR A 108 -4.44 -10.18 0.39
C THR A 108 -4.40 -8.88 1.16
N ARG A 109 -3.84 -8.96 2.36
CA ARG A 109 -3.51 -7.79 3.15
C ARG A 109 -2.06 -7.89 3.60
N GLN A 110 -1.33 -6.80 3.45
CA GLN A 110 0.03 -6.70 3.97
C GLN A 110 0.27 -5.27 4.42
N ASP A 111 0.99 -5.13 5.54
CA ASP A 111 1.36 -3.82 6.05
C ASP A 111 2.83 -3.55 5.73
N PHE A 112 3.14 -2.28 5.49
CA PHE A 112 4.50 -1.80 5.25
C PHE A 112 4.76 -0.58 6.11
N GLY A 113 6.00 -0.44 6.56
CA GLY A 113 6.46 0.80 7.16
C GLY A 113 7.27 1.57 6.13
N ILE A 114 6.90 2.80 5.86
CA ILE A 114 7.54 3.61 4.82
C ILE A 114 8.12 4.87 5.44
N TRP A 115 9.43 5.07 5.30
CA TRP A 115 10.08 6.32 5.61
C TRP A 115 10.12 7.17 4.34
N PHE A 116 9.68 8.40 4.42
CA PHE A 116 9.59 9.27 3.27
C PHE A 116 9.94 10.70 3.62
N LEU A 117 10.30 11.48 2.61
CA LEU A 117 10.53 12.91 2.74
C LEU A 117 9.22 13.62 2.37
N PRO A 118 8.65 14.41 3.28
CA PRO A 118 7.44 15.18 2.94
C PRO A 118 7.79 16.24 1.89
N SER A 119 6.84 16.53 1.03
CA SER A 119 7.02 17.53 -0.02
C SER A 119 5.91 18.57 0.00
#